data_628ab41e96915c7cbdca89342c0390ec
#
_entry.id   628ab41e96915c7cbdca89342c0390ec
#
_cell.length_a   1.000
_cell.length_b   1.000
_cell.length_c   1.000
_cell.angle_alpha   90.00
_cell.angle_beta   90.00
_cell.angle_gamma   90.00
#
_symmetry.space_group_name_H-M   'P 1'
#
loop_
_entity.id
_entity.type
_entity.pdbx_description
1 polymer ?
#
loop_
_entity_poly.entity_id
_entity_poly.type
_entity_poly.pdbx_seq_one_letter_code
_entity_poly.pdbx_strand_id
1 'polypeptide(L)'
;MQPTDRELLTACREGDESAWEVLVDRYQRLIYAIPRRAGLNEDQASEVFQEVFATLLQKLNDITEPDRLHAWLVTTARRKTWRLMSKERLLRPSTAGDEEREEEMSAVVDNAPLPDETLMRLEEQHRIRTALLALDERCQKLLTLLYYQPEPPSYAEIAEAFGTSEGSIGPTRARCLKKMLQLLER
;
A
#
# COMPACT_ATOMS: atom_id res chain seq x y z
N MET A 1 10.03 17.27 -0.72
CA MET A 1 9.85 16.37 0.44
C MET A 1 8.39 15.95 0.44
N GLN A 2 8.08 14.66 0.44
CA GLN A 2 6.67 14.24 0.45
C GLN A 2 6.06 14.47 1.83
N PRO A 3 4.79 14.92 1.90
CA PRO A 3 4.12 15.12 3.17
C PRO A 3 3.94 13.79 3.93
N THR A 4 3.96 13.86 5.25
CA THR A 4 3.70 12.72 6.14
C THR A 4 2.20 12.39 6.17
N ASP A 5 1.82 11.20 6.65
CA ASP A 5 0.41 10.84 6.81
C ASP A 5 -0.32 11.80 7.77
N ARG A 6 0.38 12.29 8.78
CA ARG A 6 -0.16 13.29 9.71
C ARG A 6 -0.49 14.61 9.00
N GLU A 7 0.42 15.10 8.16
CA GLU A 7 0.21 16.33 7.38
C GLU A 7 -0.92 16.14 6.38
N LEU A 8 -0.96 14.99 5.68
CA LEU A 8 -2.04 14.67 4.74
C LEU A 8 -3.41 14.59 5.43
N LEU A 9 -3.52 13.87 6.55
CA LEU A 9 -4.79 13.78 7.28
C LEU A 9 -5.26 15.14 7.80
N THR A 10 -4.33 16.00 8.24
CA THR A 10 -4.68 17.35 8.70
C THR A 10 -5.23 18.17 7.54
N ALA A 11 -4.54 18.21 6.41
CA ALA A 11 -4.99 18.94 5.21
C ALA A 11 -6.33 18.38 4.66
N CYS A 12 -6.50 17.05 4.65
CA CYS A 12 -7.78 16.43 4.25
C CYS A 12 -8.95 16.86 5.16
N ARG A 13 -8.73 17.03 6.47
CA ARG A 13 -9.76 17.53 7.42
C ARG A 13 -10.13 18.98 7.16
N GLU A 14 -9.20 19.75 6.63
CA GLU A 14 -9.40 21.14 6.22
C GLU A 14 -10.05 21.27 4.83
N GLY A 15 -10.30 20.13 4.15
CA GLY A 15 -10.95 20.09 2.84
C GLY A 15 -10.00 20.21 1.66
N ASP A 16 -8.70 19.98 1.86
CA ASP A 16 -7.71 20.01 0.78
C ASP A 16 -7.83 18.74 -0.10
N GLU A 17 -8.41 18.91 -1.30
CA GLU A 17 -8.57 17.84 -2.28
C GLU A 17 -7.23 17.31 -2.78
N SER A 18 -6.22 18.15 -2.90
CA SER A 18 -4.89 17.73 -3.37
C SER A 18 -4.19 16.81 -2.36
N ALA A 19 -4.38 17.07 -1.06
CA ALA A 19 -3.89 16.19 0.00
C ALA A 19 -4.59 14.82 -0.03
N TRP A 20 -5.89 14.81 -0.35
CA TRP A 20 -6.65 13.58 -0.54
C TRP A 20 -6.12 12.75 -1.73
N GLU A 21 -5.87 13.38 -2.87
CA GLU A 21 -5.28 12.72 -4.04
C GLU A 21 -3.93 12.07 -3.71
N VAL A 22 -3.05 12.80 -3.03
CA VAL A 22 -1.74 12.29 -2.59
C VAL A 22 -1.89 11.11 -1.63
N LEU A 23 -2.86 11.15 -0.73
CA LEU A 23 -3.12 10.07 0.22
C LEU A 23 -3.64 8.82 -0.49
N VAL A 24 -4.60 8.96 -1.41
CA VAL A 24 -5.12 7.87 -2.24
C VAL A 24 -3.99 7.27 -3.07
N ASP A 25 -3.21 8.07 -3.77
CA ASP A 25 -2.07 7.64 -4.59
C ASP A 25 -1.04 6.83 -3.79
N ARG A 26 -0.78 7.26 -2.54
CA ARG A 26 0.15 6.58 -1.64
C ARG A 26 -0.30 5.16 -1.33
N TYR A 27 -1.58 4.97 -1.05
CA TYR A 27 -2.12 3.71 -0.53
C TYR A 27 -2.83 2.85 -1.57
N GLN A 28 -3.22 3.38 -2.75
CA GLN A 28 -4.05 2.68 -3.73
C GLN A 28 -3.53 1.29 -4.08
N ARG A 29 -2.22 1.14 -4.32
CA ARG A 29 -1.65 -0.16 -4.72
C ARG A 29 -1.73 -1.20 -3.60
N LEU A 30 -1.47 -0.79 -2.36
CA LEU A 30 -1.56 -1.68 -1.22
C LEU A 30 -3.00 -2.12 -1.01
N ILE A 31 -3.92 -1.17 -0.95
CA ILE A 31 -5.33 -1.43 -0.65
C ILE A 31 -6.00 -2.23 -1.76
N TYR A 32 -5.68 -1.98 -3.03
CA TYR A 32 -6.19 -2.74 -4.17
C TYR A 32 -5.60 -4.17 -4.22
N ALA A 33 -4.33 -4.34 -3.84
CA ALA A 33 -3.67 -5.64 -3.87
C ALA A 33 -4.24 -6.64 -2.85
N ILE A 34 -4.75 -6.17 -1.71
CA ILE A 34 -5.31 -7.04 -0.65
C ILE A 34 -6.47 -7.91 -1.18
N PRO A 35 -7.56 -7.36 -1.72
CA PRO A 35 -8.65 -8.17 -2.27
C PRO A 35 -8.21 -9.00 -3.49
N ARG A 36 -7.36 -8.48 -4.35
CA ARG A 36 -6.83 -9.24 -5.50
C ARG A 36 -6.06 -10.48 -5.07
N ARG A 37 -5.22 -10.37 -4.06
CA ARG A 37 -4.46 -11.51 -3.50
C ARG A 37 -5.33 -12.49 -2.72
N ALA A 38 -6.47 -12.03 -2.21
CA ALA A 38 -7.48 -12.88 -1.61
C ALA A 38 -8.33 -13.66 -2.64
N GLY A 39 -8.11 -13.44 -3.94
CA GLY A 39 -8.81 -14.15 -5.02
C GLY A 39 -10.03 -13.44 -5.58
N LEU A 40 -10.31 -12.20 -5.14
CA LEU A 40 -11.39 -11.40 -5.72
C LEU A 40 -11.03 -10.92 -7.14
N ASN A 41 -12.02 -10.82 -8.01
CA ASN A 41 -11.85 -10.30 -9.37
C ASN A 41 -11.59 -8.77 -9.36
N GLU A 42 -11.44 -8.17 -10.52
CA GLU A 42 -11.09 -6.77 -10.66
C GLU A 42 -12.21 -5.83 -10.17
N ASP A 43 -13.45 -6.13 -10.53
CA ASP A 43 -14.63 -5.34 -10.14
C ASP A 43 -14.83 -5.38 -8.62
N GLN A 44 -14.72 -6.55 -8.02
CA GLN A 44 -14.81 -6.76 -6.59
C GLN A 44 -13.66 -6.07 -5.82
N ALA A 45 -12.46 -6.09 -6.37
CA ALA A 45 -11.32 -5.39 -5.77
C ALA A 45 -11.52 -3.87 -5.84
N SER A 46 -12.11 -3.37 -6.94
CA SER A 46 -12.48 -1.96 -7.09
C SER A 46 -13.57 -1.56 -6.10
N GLU A 47 -14.56 -2.41 -5.86
CA GLU A 47 -15.60 -2.18 -4.86
C GLU A 47 -14.99 -2.07 -3.45
N VAL A 48 -14.15 -3.03 -3.05
CA VAL A 48 -13.45 -2.98 -1.76
C VAL A 48 -12.61 -1.72 -1.63
N PHE A 49 -11.85 -1.37 -2.68
CA PHE A 49 -11.03 -0.16 -2.70
C PHE A 49 -11.87 1.09 -2.45
N GLN A 50 -12.95 1.28 -3.19
CA GLN A 50 -13.85 2.42 -3.04
C GLN A 50 -14.46 2.47 -1.63
N GLU A 51 -14.93 1.33 -1.10
CA GLU A 51 -15.50 1.25 0.23
C GLU A 51 -14.49 1.60 1.35
N VAL A 52 -13.21 1.23 1.20
CA VAL A 52 -12.16 1.56 2.17
C VAL A 52 -11.96 3.07 2.24
N PHE A 53 -11.80 3.72 1.09
CA PHE A 53 -11.57 5.17 1.04
C PHE A 53 -12.83 5.98 1.39
N ALA A 54 -14.03 5.50 1.04
CA ALA A 54 -15.27 6.09 1.50
C ALA A 54 -15.40 6.00 3.03
N THR A 55 -15.00 4.85 3.61
CA THR A 55 -14.98 4.69 5.08
C THR A 55 -13.94 5.60 5.72
N LEU A 56 -12.76 5.78 5.10
CA LEU A 56 -11.75 6.72 5.57
C LEU A 56 -12.29 8.15 5.59
N LEU A 57 -12.95 8.59 4.52
CA LEU A 57 -13.53 9.92 4.42
C LEU A 57 -14.56 10.18 5.52
N GLN A 58 -15.45 9.20 5.77
CA GLN A 58 -16.47 9.29 6.83
C GLN A 58 -15.86 9.34 8.24
N LYS A 59 -14.73 8.66 8.45
CA LYS A 59 -14.06 8.54 9.75
C LYS A 59 -12.83 9.41 9.89
N LEU A 60 -12.62 10.35 8.98
CA LEU A 60 -11.43 11.18 8.93
C LEU A 60 -11.15 11.91 10.25
N ASN A 61 -12.24 12.40 10.89
CA ASN A 61 -12.17 13.12 12.16
C ASN A 61 -12.00 12.19 13.39
N ASP A 62 -12.35 10.90 13.24
CA ASP A 62 -12.25 9.91 14.31
C ASP A 62 -10.85 9.31 14.44
N ILE A 63 -9.98 9.49 13.43
CA ILE A 63 -8.61 8.97 13.45
C ILE A 63 -7.76 9.86 14.37
N THR A 64 -7.58 9.43 15.59
CA THR A 64 -6.81 10.15 16.62
C THR A 64 -5.31 9.94 16.50
N GLU A 65 -4.88 8.83 15.92
CA GLU A 65 -3.48 8.43 15.77
C GLU A 65 -3.07 8.36 14.28
N PRO A 66 -2.63 9.49 13.68
CA PRO A 66 -2.24 9.54 12.26
C PRO A 66 -1.14 8.54 11.90
N ASP A 67 -0.24 8.25 12.83
CA ASP A 67 0.87 7.31 12.62
C ASP A 67 0.40 5.85 12.47
N ARG A 68 -0.86 5.56 12.83
CA ARG A 68 -1.51 4.26 12.64
C ARG A 68 -2.44 4.18 11.42
N LEU A 69 -2.45 5.23 10.58
CA LEU A 69 -3.30 5.25 9.38
C LEU A 69 -3.09 4.04 8.49
N HIS A 70 -1.83 3.66 8.25
CA HIS A 70 -1.47 2.46 7.49
C HIS A 70 -2.16 1.21 8.03
N ALA A 71 -1.99 0.91 9.33
CA ALA A 71 -2.58 -0.26 9.96
C ALA A 71 -4.12 -0.23 9.94
N TRP A 72 -4.71 0.95 10.09
CA TRP A 72 -6.16 1.14 10.01
C TRP A 72 -6.69 0.83 8.61
N LEU A 73 -6.02 1.32 7.55
CA LEU A 73 -6.38 1.08 6.16
C LEU A 73 -6.28 -0.41 5.80
N VAL A 74 -5.18 -1.06 6.18
CA VAL A 74 -4.96 -2.50 5.94
C VAL A 74 -6.04 -3.34 6.65
N THR A 75 -6.31 -3.06 7.93
CA THR A 75 -7.34 -3.76 8.69
C THR A 75 -8.73 -3.56 8.08
N THR A 76 -9.05 -2.34 7.64
CA THR A 76 -10.32 -2.02 6.99
C THR A 76 -10.45 -2.75 5.66
N ALA A 77 -9.41 -2.77 4.83
CA ALA A 77 -9.40 -3.49 3.56
C ALA A 77 -9.58 -5.00 3.77
N ARG A 78 -8.88 -5.61 4.73
CA ARG A 78 -9.06 -7.03 5.09
C ARG A 78 -10.50 -7.34 5.50
N ARG A 79 -11.10 -6.55 6.37
CA ARG A 79 -12.49 -6.72 6.82
C ARG A 79 -13.50 -6.59 5.68
N LYS A 80 -13.33 -5.62 4.78
CA LYS A 80 -14.19 -5.43 3.62
C LYS A 80 -14.06 -6.59 2.64
N THR A 81 -12.84 -7.02 2.35
CA THR A 81 -12.54 -8.19 1.51
C THR A 81 -13.25 -9.44 2.04
N TRP A 82 -13.10 -9.70 3.34
CA TRP A 82 -13.72 -10.87 3.97
C TRP A 82 -15.26 -10.80 3.92
N ARG A 83 -15.87 -9.65 4.19
CA ARG A 83 -17.32 -9.47 4.10
C ARG A 83 -17.85 -9.76 2.70
N LEU A 84 -17.16 -9.28 1.67
CA LEU A 84 -17.56 -9.52 0.29
C LEU A 84 -17.47 -11.00 -0.06
N MET A 85 -16.38 -11.67 0.32
CA MET A 85 -16.21 -13.10 0.10
C MET A 85 -17.25 -13.95 0.84
N SER A 86 -17.59 -13.58 2.07
CA SER A 86 -18.63 -14.27 2.86
C SER A 86 -20.01 -14.09 2.24
N LYS A 87 -20.35 -12.89 1.78
CA LYS A 87 -21.60 -12.62 1.07
C LYS A 87 -21.73 -13.48 -0.19
N GLU A 88 -20.67 -13.64 -0.96
CA GLU A 88 -20.69 -14.48 -2.16
C GLU A 88 -20.83 -15.98 -1.84
N ARG A 89 -20.24 -16.45 -0.74
CA ARG A 89 -20.42 -17.82 -0.29
C ARG A 89 -21.88 -18.10 0.07
N LEU A 90 -22.56 -17.18 0.72
CA LEU A 90 -23.98 -17.27 1.07
C LEU A 90 -24.89 -17.22 -0.16
N LEU A 91 -24.50 -16.56 -1.24
CA LEU A 91 -25.25 -16.49 -2.50
C LEU A 91 -25.03 -17.72 -3.41
N ARG A 92 -24.02 -18.55 -3.14
CA ARG A 92 -23.89 -19.84 -3.81
C ARG A 92 -24.84 -20.84 -3.12
N PRO A 93 -25.67 -21.59 -3.88
CA PRO A 93 -26.55 -22.59 -3.25
C PRO A 93 -25.71 -23.59 -2.47
N SER A 94 -25.81 -23.55 -1.14
CA SER A 94 -25.15 -24.46 -0.22
C SER A 94 -25.70 -25.86 -0.38
N THR A 95 -24.83 -26.84 -0.57
CA THR A 95 -25.09 -28.20 -0.16
C THR A 95 -25.06 -28.27 1.38
N ALA A 96 -26.14 -28.77 1.95
CA ALA A 96 -26.45 -28.83 3.39
C ALA A 96 -25.23 -29.06 4.29
N GLY A 97 -24.98 -28.17 5.25
CA GLY A 97 -23.99 -28.35 6.32
C GLY A 97 -23.43 -27.07 6.95
N ASP A 98 -23.76 -25.88 6.47
CA ASP A 98 -23.07 -24.65 6.85
C ASP A 98 -23.78 -23.76 7.91
N GLU A 99 -24.97 -24.16 8.40
CA GLU A 99 -25.78 -23.30 9.31
C GLU A 99 -25.19 -23.18 10.73
N GLU A 100 -24.39 -24.13 11.21
CA GLU A 100 -23.78 -24.10 12.55
C GLU A 100 -22.48 -23.24 12.62
N ARG A 101 -21.98 -22.79 11.45
CA ARG A 101 -20.75 -21.98 11.38
C ARG A 101 -20.97 -20.45 11.43
N GLU A 102 -22.21 -19.99 11.32
CA GLU A 102 -22.51 -18.55 11.25
C GLU A 102 -22.32 -17.82 12.59
N GLU A 103 -22.60 -18.46 13.72
CA GLU A 103 -22.46 -17.84 15.04
C GLU A 103 -21.00 -17.79 15.53
N GLU A 104 -20.18 -18.80 15.22
CA GLU A 104 -18.74 -18.78 15.55
C GLU A 104 -17.94 -17.79 14.69
N MET A 105 -18.37 -17.51 13.46
CA MET A 105 -17.66 -16.64 12.53
C MET A 105 -17.83 -15.15 12.80
N SER A 106 -18.85 -14.75 13.56
CA SER A 106 -19.02 -13.36 13.99
C SER A 106 -18.01 -12.93 15.06
N ALA A 107 -17.46 -13.88 15.80
CA ALA A 107 -16.49 -13.65 16.87
C ALA A 107 -15.02 -13.68 16.43
N VAL A 108 -14.72 -14.28 15.26
CA VAL A 108 -13.35 -14.44 14.77
C VAL A 108 -13.02 -13.36 13.72
N VAL A 109 -12.84 -12.15 14.17
CA VAL A 109 -12.43 -10.99 13.35
C VAL A 109 -10.98 -11.14 12.81
N ASP A 110 -10.28 -12.22 13.15
CA ASP A 110 -8.84 -12.36 12.89
C ASP A 110 -8.49 -13.26 11.69
N ASN A 111 -9.47 -13.98 11.10
CA ASN A 111 -9.21 -14.82 9.92
C ASN A 111 -9.56 -14.12 8.61
N ALA A 112 -8.82 -13.05 8.29
CA ALA A 112 -8.89 -12.50 6.95
C ALA A 112 -8.34 -13.53 5.94
N PRO A 113 -8.94 -13.62 4.74
CA PRO A 113 -8.63 -14.63 3.73
C PRO A 113 -7.23 -14.52 3.12
N LEU A 114 -6.48 -13.50 3.49
CA LEU A 114 -5.12 -13.30 3.04
C LEU A 114 -4.15 -13.93 4.05
N PRO A 115 -3.29 -14.88 3.64
CA PRO A 115 -2.24 -15.40 4.51
C PRO A 115 -1.37 -14.26 5.04
N ASP A 116 -1.01 -14.30 6.32
CA ASP A 116 -0.20 -13.25 6.97
C ASP A 116 1.11 -12.99 6.21
N GLU A 117 1.75 -14.05 5.69
CA GLU A 117 2.96 -13.92 4.87
C GLU A 117 2.74 -13.08 3.60
N THR A 118 1.60 -13.25 2.93
CA THR A 118 1.28 -12.46 1.72
C THR A 118 1.00 -11.01 2.08
N LEU A 119 0.31 -10.77 3.21
CA LEU A 119 0.07 -9.43 3.71
C LEU A 119 1.38 -8.74 4.09
N MET A 120 2.26 -9.41 4.85
CA MET A 120 3.58 -8.89 5.22
C MET A 120 4.39 -8.48 3.99
N ARG A 121 4.37 -9.28 2.92
CA ARG A 121 5.05 -8.93 1.65
C ARG A 121 4.47 -7.68 0.99
N LEU A 122 3.14 -7.53 1.00
CA LEU A 122 2.49 -6.34 0.45
C LEU A 122 2.81 -5.08 1.26
N GLU A 123 2.81 -5.19 2.57
CA GLU A 123 3.17 -4.11 3.48
C GLU A 123 4.65 -3.72 3.32
N GLU A 124 5.55 -4.69 3.20
CA GLU A 124 6.96 -4.44 2.95
C GLU A 124 7.18 -3.75 1.59
N GLN A 125 6.52 -4.22 0.52
CA GLN A 125 6.56 -3.57 -0.79
C GLN A 125 6.03 -2.13 -0.74
N HIS A 126 4.96 -1.90 0.03
CA HIS A 126 4.43 -0.56 0.23
C HIS A 126 5.43 0.34 0.96
N ARG A 127 6.05 -0.14 2.06
CA ARG A 127 7.07 0.60 2.82
C ARG A 127 8.27 0.97 1.93
N ILE A 128 8.81 0.00 1.18
CA ILE A 128 9.92 0.22 0.25
C ILE A 128 9.57 1.29 -0.80
N ARG A 129 8.37 1.21 -1.37
CA ARG A 129 7.91 2.18 -2.36
C ARG A 129 7.76 3.58 -1.76
N THR A 130 7.13 3.69 -0.59
CA THR A 130 6.97 4.97 0.11
C THR A 130 8.33 5.59 0.44
N ALA A 131 9.29 4.80 0.91
CA ALA A 131 10.65 5.25 1.16
C ALA A 131 11.36 5.71 -0.13
N LEU A 132 11.19 5.00 -1.25
CA LEU A 132 11.74 5.39 -2.55
C LEU A 132 11.19 6.74 -3.00
N LEU A 133 9.87 6.95 -2.90
CA LEU A 133 9.22 8.20 -3.29
C LEU A 133 9.58 9.39 -2.38
N ALA A 134 10.02 9.14 -1.15
CA ALA A 134 10.47 10.17 -0.21
C ALA A 134 11.94 10.60 -0.44
N LEU A 135 12.70 9.90 -1.29
CA LEU A 135 14.05 10.30 -1.67
C LEU A 135 14.04 11.54 -2.57
N ASP A 136 15.21 12.19 -2.71
CA ASP A 136 15.40 13.22 -3.73
C ASP A 136 15.29 12.60 -5.15
N GLU A 137 14.86 13.43 -6.11
CA GLU A 137 14.59 13.01 -7.49
C GLU A 137 15.75 12.24 -8.13
N ARG A 138 16.99 12.66 -7.86
CA ARG A 138 18.20 12.01 -8.40
C ARG A 138 18.34 10.60 -7.87
N CYS A 139 18.13 10.41 -6.57
CA CYS A 139 18.17 9.08 -5.95
C CYS A 139 16.99 8.19 -6.40
N GLN A 140 15.77 8.75 -6.49
CA GLN A 140 14.62 8.02 -7.01
C GLN A 140 14.90 7.48 -8.42
N LYS A 141 15.32 8.36 -9.32
CA LYS A 141 15.60 8.02 -10.72
C LYS A 141 16.70 6.96 -10.82
N LEU A 142 17.80 7.11 -10.06
CA LEU A 142 18.90 6.15 -10.06
C LEU A 142 18.45 4.76 -9.57
N LEU A 143 17.77 4.70 -8.43
CA LEU A 143 17.33 3.42 -7.86
C LEU A 143 16.24 2.76 -8.71
N THR A 144 15.35 3.55 -9.32
CA THR A 144 14.34 3.03 -10.26
C THR A 144 14.99 2.41 -11.49
N LEU A 145 15.98 3.06 -12.10
CA LEU A 145 16.71 2.50 -13.25
C LEU A 145 17.45 1.21 -12.90
N LEU A 146 18.07 1.14 -11.71
CA LEU A 146 18.88 -0.01 -11.31
C LEU A 146 18.07 -1.23 -10.84
N TYR A 147 16.87 -1.02 -10.25
CA TYR A 147 16.18 -2.10 -9.53
C TYR A 147 14.73 -2.36 -9.99
N TYR A 148 14.13 -1.46 -10.76
CA TYR A 148 12.73 -1.59 -11.18
C TYR A 148 12.56 -1.85 -12.68
N GLN A 149 13.67 -1.92 -13.44
CA GLN A 149 13.63 -2.30 -14.85
C GLN A 149 13.95 -3.78 -15.01
N PRO A 150 13.27 -4.50 -15.93
CA PRO A 150 13.57 -5.91 -16.23
C PRO A 150 15.02 -6.09 -16.70
N GLU A 151 15.52 -5.15 -17.47
CA GLU A 151 16.91 -5.07 -17.97
C GLU A 151 17.51 -3.74 -17.48
N PRO A 152 18.26 -3.75 -16.38
CA PRO A 152 18.87 -2.52 -15.88
C PRO A 152 19.94 -2.01 -16.87
N PRO A 153 19.97 -0.70 -17.16
CA PRO A 153 21.00 -0.12 -18.00
C PRO A 153 22.39 -0.24 -17.36
N SER A 154 23.41 -0.25 -18.17
CA SER A 154 24.81 -0.25 -17.72
C SER A 154 25.16 1.04 -16.96
N TYR A 155 26.21 0.98 -16.15
CA TYR A 155 26.66 2.18 -15.44
C TYR A 155 27.12 3.29 -16.40
N ALA A 156 27.63 2.95 -17.59
CA ALA A 156 28.00 3.91 -18.62
C ALA A 156 26.75 4.67 -19.13
N GLU A 157 25.68 3.97 -19.48
CA GLU A 157 24.42 4.56 -19.93
C GLU A 157 23.76 5.42 -18.84
N ILE A 158 23.81 4.96 -17.59
CA ILE A 158 23.30 5.74 -16.44
C ILE A 158 24.15 7.01 -16.27
N ALA A 159 25.49 6.92 -16.38
CA ALA A 159 26.38 8.05 -16.23
C ALA A 159 26.12 9.12 -17.31
N GLU A 160 25.91 8.70 -18.56
CA GLU A 160 25.53 9.59 -19.66
C GLU A 160 24.20 10.28 -19.36
N ALA A 161 23.16 9.55 -18.97
CA ALA A 161 21.83 10.08 -18.64
C ALA A 161 21.85 11.06 -17.46
N PHE A 162 22.80 10.91 -16.52
CA PHE A 162 22.96 11.77 -15.34
C PHE A 162 24.02 12.86 -15.52
N GLY A 163 24.68 12.96 -16.68
CA GLY A 163 25.75 13.91 -16.94
C GLY A 163 26.94 13.77 -15.97
N THR A 164 27.36 12.53 -15.68
CA THR A 164 28.39 12.23 -14.67
C THR A 164 29.36 11.17 -15.15
N SER A 165 30.38 10.85 -14.38
CA SER A 165 31.32 9.77 -14.72
C SER A 165 30.78 8.40 -14.25
N GLU A 166 31.08 7.33 -15.00
CA GLU A 166 30.71 5.97 -14.67
C GLU A 166 31.16 5.56 -13.27
N GLY A 167 32.40 5.89 -12.89
CA GLY A 167 32.96 5.62 -11.57
C GLY A 167 32.22 6.29 -10.39
N SER A 168 31.41 7.32 -10.68
CA SER A 168 30.60 8.01 -9.64
C SER A 168 29.26 7.34 -9.37
N ILE A 169 28.78 6.43 -10.23
CA ILE A 169 27.48 5.77 -10.09
C ILE A 169 27.46 4.85 -8.85
N GLY A 170 28.49 4.03 -8.65
CA GLY A 170 28.62 3.15 -7.48
C GLY A 170 28.52 3.89 -6.14
N PRO A 171 29.38 4.88 -5.88
CA PRO A 171 29.31 5.72 -4.68
C PRO A 171 27.97 6.45 -4.52
N THR A 172 27.36 6.92 -5.60
CA THR A 172 26.06 7.60 -5.56
C THR A 172 24.94 6.60 -5.19
N ARG A 173 24.93 5.40 -5.78
CA ARG A 173 24.02 4.31 -5.41
C ARG A 173 24.10 3.99 -3.92
N ALA A 174 25.32 3.83 -3.40
CA ALA A 174 25.53 3.53 -1.97
C ALA A 174 24.94 4.62 -1.06
N ARG A 175 25.13 5.90 -1.41
CA ARG A 175 24.53 7.02 -0.67
C ARG A 175 23.02 7.03 -0.73
N CYS A 176 22.43 6.77 -1.91
CA CYS A 176 20.98 6.70 -2.08
C CYS A 176 20.36 5.54 -1.30
N LEU A 177 20.99 4.36 -1.31
CA LEU A 177 20.55 3.21 -0.50
C LEU A 177 20.63 3.49 1.01
N LYS A 178 21.69 4.19 1.45
CA LYS A 178 21.81 4.60 2.86
C LYS A 178 20.69 5.57 3.27
N LYS A 179 20.35 6.54 2.43
CA LYS A 179 19.21 7.44 2.67
C LYS A 179 17.90 6.67 2.75
N MET A 180 17.69 5.71 1.84
CA MET A 180 16.50 4.88 1.80
C MET A 180 16.38 4.03 3.07
N LEU A 181 17.48 3.43 3.55
CA LEU A 181 17.50 2.67 4.80
C LEU A 181 17.06 3.54 5.99
N GLN A 182 17.57 4.77 6.10
CA GLN A 182 17.17 5.70 7.17
C GLN A 182 15.67 6.06 7.13
N LEU A 183 15.04 6.03 5.96
CA LEU A 183 13.59 6.24 5.82
C LEU A 183 12.78 5.01 6.21
N LEU A 184 13.32 3.81 6.01
CA LEU A 184 12.68 2.54 6.38
C LEU A 184 12.75 2.23 7.89
N GLU A 185 13.75 2.79 8.59
CA GLU A 185 13.95 2.61 10.04
C GLU A 185 13.15 3.60 10.91
N ARG A 186 12.45 4.55 10.28
CA ARG A 186 11.58 5.52 10.95
C ARG A 186 10.16 4.97 11.11
#